data_77b01ec061a5ceb5c9c873244ad0c75e
#
_entry.id   77b01ec061a5ceb5c9c873244ad0c75e
#
_cell.length_a   1.000
_cell.length_b   1.000
_cell.length_c   1.000
_cell.angle_alpha   90.00
_cell.angle_beta   90.00
_cell.angle_gamma   90.00
#
_symmetry.space_group_name_H-M   'P 1'
#
loop_
_entity.id
_entity.type
_entity.pdbx_description
1 polymer ?
#
loop_
_entity_poly.entity_id
_entity_poly.type
_entity_poly.pdbx_seq_one_letter_code
_entity_poly.pdbx_strand_id
1 'polypeptide(L)'
;MSIQRTLSIIKPDAVAKNVIGQIVGRFEQAGLKVIAARLAQLSRADAERFYAVHKERPFFKDLVDFMISGPVFVQVLEGEEAILKDRKSVV
;
A
#
# COMPACT_ATOMS: atom_id res chain seq x y z
N MET A 1 3.57 25.09 3.96
CA MET A 1 3.03 23.78 3.55
C MET A 1 4.16 22.78 3.52
N SER A 2 3.95 21.61 4.06
CA SER A 2 5.01 20.62 4.21
C SER A 2 4.88 19.50 3.18
N ILE A 3 6.01 19.10 2.62
CA ILE A 3 6.10 17.91 1.80
C ILE A 3 6.11 16.71 2.74
N GLN A 4 5.27 15.74 2.45
CA GLN A 4 5.14 14.51 3.23
C GLN A 4 5.45 13.31 2.37
N ARG A 5 5.90 12.25 3.02
CA ARG A 5 6.09 10.94 2.40
C ARG A 5 5.18 9.93 3.08
N THR A 6 4.59 9.05 2.31
CA THR A 6 3.74 7.99 2.84
C THR A 6 4.01 6.69 2.11
N LEU A 7 3.92 5.60 2.84
CA LEU A 7 4.01 4.26 2.27
C LEU A 7 2.62 3.81 1.85
N SER A 8 2.48 3.36 0.63
CA SER A 8 1.23 2.85 0.09
C SER A 8 1.44 1.42 -0.42
N ILE A 9 0.48 0.55 -0.16
CA ILE A 9 0.54 -0.83 -0.63
C ILE A 9 -0.68 -1.13 -1.47
N ILE A 10 -0.45 -1.61 -2.68
CA ILE A 10 -1.51 -2.16 -3.52
C ILE A 10 -1.61 -3.64 -3.18
N LYS A 11 -2.76 -4.04 -2.67
CA LYS A 11 -3.00 -5.38 -2.11
C LYS A 11 -3.04 -6.45 -3.18
N PRO A 12 -2.87 -7.74 -2.80
CA PRO A 12 -2.79 -8.83 -3.80
C PRO A 12 -3.98 -8.93 -4.73
N ASP A 13 -5.18 -8.64 -4.27
CA ASP A 13 -6.38 -8.69 -5.12
C ASP A 13 -6.34 -7.66 -6.24
N ALA A 14 -5.89 -6.45 -5.94
CA ALA A 14 -5.76 -5.39 -6.94
C ALA A 14 -4.60 -5.69 -7.90
N VAL A 15 -3.49 -6.24 -7.40
CA VAL A 15 -2.39 -6.68 -8.26
C VAL A 15 -2.88 -7.75 -9.24
N ALA A 16 -3.65 -8.72 -8.76
CA ALA A 16 -4.21 -9.78 -9.59
C ALA A 16 -5.16 -9.26 -10.66
N LYS A 17 -5.85 -8.14 -10.38
CA LYS A 17 -6.75 -7.50 -11.35
C LYS A 17 -6.00 -6.67 -12.40
N ASN A 18 -4.69 -6.57 -12.29
CA ASN A 18 -3.85 -5.84 -13.22
C ASN A 18 -4.19 -4.35 -13.30
N VAL A 19 -4.42 -3.72 -12.15
CA VAL A 19 -4.83 -2.31 -12.06
C VAL A 19 -3.77 -1.41 -11.41
N ILE A 20 -2.53 -1.90 -11.25
CA ILE A 20 -1.44 -1.13 -10.64
C ILE A 20 -1.29 0.23 -11.33
N GLY A 21 -1.24 0.24 -12.66
CA GLY A 21 -1.05 1.47 -13.42
C GLY A 21 -2.18 2.48 -13.21
N GLN A 22 -3.41 2.01 -13.07
CA GLN A 22 -4.55 2.88 -12.83
C GLN A 22 -4.47 3.52 -11.45
N ILE A 23 -4.08 2.75 -10.44
CA ILE A 23 -3.96 3.24 -9.06
C ILE A 23 -2.80 4.25 -8.96
N VAL A 24 -1.64 3.92 -9.53
CA VAL A 24 -0.49 4.84 -9.56
C VAL A 24 -0.86 6.12 -10.30
N GLY A 25 -1.59 6.01 -11.42
CA GLY A 25 -2.06 7.16 -12.19
C GLY A 25 -2.93 8.10 -11.36
N ARG A 26 -3.80 7.56 -10.50
CA ARG A 26 -4.64 8.37 -9.61
C ARG A 26 -3.80 9.18 -8.63
N PHE A 27 -2.76 8.56 -8.06
CA PHE A 27 -1.86 9.26 -7.15
C PHE A 27 -1.13 10.40 -7.88
N GLU A 28 -0.63 10.13 -9.07
CA GLU A 28 0.05 11.16 -9.86
C GLU A 28 -0.88 12.31 -10.24
N GLN A 29 -2.12 12.01 -10.60
CA GLN A 29 -3.12 13.04 -10.89
C GLN A 29 -3.46 13.87 -9.65
N ALA A 30 -3.37 13.28 -8.47
CA ALA A 30 -3.58 14.00 -7.20
C ALA A 30 -2.36 14.84 -6.80
N GLY A 31 -1.30 14.86 -7.60
CA GLY A 31 -0.10 15.63 -7.33
C GLY A 31 0.93 14.92 -6.48
N LEU A 32 0.81 13.60 -6.34
CA LEU A 32 1.79 12.80 -5.61
C LEU A 32 2.82 12.22 -6.58
N LYS A 33 4.06 12.13 -6.10
CA LYS A 33 5.17 11.57 -6.86
C LYS A 33 5.56 10.23 -6.28
N VAL A 34 5.67 9.22 -7.13
CA VAL A 34 6.21 7.92 -6.73
C VAL A 34 7.72 8.05 -6.70
N ILE A 35 8.32 7.94 -5.53
CA ILE A 35 9.78 8.08 -5.38
C ILE A 35 10.49 6.74 -5.15
N ALA A 36 9.73 5.69 -4.84
CA ALA A 36 10.24 4.33 -4.76
C ALA A 36 9.08 3.38 -4.97
N ALA A 37 9.33 2.25 -5.61
CA ALA A 37 8.29 1.26 -5.86
C ALA A 37 8.90 -0.11 -6.03
N ARG A 38 8.19 -1.14 -5.58
CA ARG A 38 8.65 -2.52 -5.67
C ARG A 38 7.46 -3.48 -5.70
N LEU A 39 7.47 -4.40 -6.64
CA LEU A 39 6.57 -5.54 -6.62
C LEU A 39 7.23 -6.63 -5.77
N ALA A 40 6.56 -7.09 -4.73
CA ALA A 40 7.14 -8.01 -3.77
C ALA A 40 6.13 -9.06 -3.30
N GLN A 41 6.64 -10.25 -3.01
CA GLN A 41 5.88 -11.29 -2.31
C GLN A 41 6.27 -11.24 -0.84
N LEU A 42 5.32 -10.88 0.02
CA LEU A 42 5.58 -10.81 1.46
C LEU A 42 5.66 -12.22 2.04
N SER A 43 6.59 -12.42 2.98
CA SER A 43 6.59 -13.60 3.84
C SER A 43 5.56 -13.38 4.96
N ARG A 44 5.17 -14.48 5.64
CA ARG A 44 4.27 -14.36 6.79
C ARG A 44 4.88 -13.45 7.86
N ALA A 45 6.18 -13.60 8.13
CA ALA A 45 6.87 -12.76 9.12
C ALA A 45 6.83 -11.29 8.73
N ASP A 46 7.02 -10.96 7.46
CA ASP A 46 6.97 -9.58 6.98
C ASP A 46 5.57 -9.00 7.13
N ALA A 47 4.53 -9.76 6.76
CA ALA A 47 3.15 -9.32 6.87
C ALA A 47 2.74 -9.12 8.33
N GLU A 48 3.14 -10.02 9.21
CA GLU A 48 2.87 -9.89 10.64
C GLU A 48 3.53 -8.66 11.24
N ARG A 49 4.76 -8.39 10.84
CA ARG A 49 5.49 -7.19 11.29
C ARG A 49 4.83 -5.92 10.78
N PHE A 50 4.41 -5.93 9.54
CA PHE A 50 3.79 -4.78 8.89
C PHE A 50 2.48 -4.38 9.57
N TYR A 51 1.69 -5.37 9.98
CA TYR A 51 0.40 -5.15 10.61
C TYR A 51 0.42 -5.39 12.13
N ALA A 52 1.60 -5.26 12.76
CA ALA A 52 1.76 -5.53 14.19
C ALA A 52 0.83 -4.70 15.08
N VAL A 53 0.45 -3.50 14.64
CA VAL A 53 -0.51 -2.66 15.38
C VAL A 53 -1.90 -3.30 15.50
N HIS A 54 -2.20 -4.28 14.66
CA HIS A 54 -3.47 -5.01 14.65
C HIS A 54 -3.35 -6.40 15.24
N LYS A 55 -2.22 -6.72 15.88
CA LYS A 55 -1.89 -8.06 16.34
C LYS A 55 -2.97 -8.70 17.22
N GLU A 56 -3.62 -7.90 18.04
CA GLU A 56 -4.66 -8.37 18.96
C GLU A 56 -6.07 -8.34 18.37
N ARG A 57 -6.22 -7.90 17.12
CA ARG A 57 -7.53 -7.84 16.48
C ARG A 57 -7.95 -9.21 15.96
N PRO A 58 -9.25 -9.54 16.02
CA PRO A 58 -9.73 -10.85 15.55
C PRO A 58 -9.41 -11.12 14.07
N PHE A 59 -9.33 -10.07 13.25
CA PHE A 59 -9.07 -10.18 11.82
C PHE A 59 -7.59 -10.29 11.46
N PHE A 60 -6.67 -10.23 12.45
CA PHE A 60 -5.24 -10.16 12.17
C PHE A 60 -4.74 -11.34 11.33
N LYS A 61 -5.13 -12.56 11.72
CA LYS A 61 -4.71 -13.75 10.99
C LYS A 61 -5.22 -13.75 9.55
N ASP A 62 -6.47 -13.38 9.35
CA ASP A 62 -7.06 -13.33 8.01
C ASP A 62 -6.40 -12.25 7.17
N LEU A 63 -6.07 -11.10 7.76
CA LEU A 63 -5.36 -10.04 7.07
C LEU A 63 -3.97 -10.50 6.62
N VAL A 64 -3.21 -11.16 7.50
CA VAL A 64 -1.89 -11.69 7.16
C VAL A 64 -2.01 -12.72 6.05
N ASP A 65 -2.95 -13.66 6.16
CA ASP A 65 -3.18 -14.69 5.15
C ASP A 65 -3.50 -14.05 3.79
N PHE A 66 -4.33 -13.01 3.79
CA PHE A 66 -4.67 -12.28 2.57
C PHE A 66 -3.44 -11.62 1.95
N MET A 67 -2.64 -10.93 2.76
CA MET A 67 -1.49 -10.16 2.27
C MET A 67 -0.36 -11.04 1.72
N ILE A 68 -0.32 -12.31 2.08
CA ILE A 68 0.67 -13.26 1.55
C ILE A 68 0.10 -14.15 0.44
N SER A 69 -1.16 -13.97 0.08
CA SER A 69 -1.83 -14.80 -0.95
C SER A 69 -1.33 -14.53 -2.36
N GLY A 70 -0.62 -13.43 -2.58
CA GLY A 70 -0.05 -13.07 -3.87
C GLY A 70 0.86 -11.87 -3.73
N PRO A 71 1.50 -11.42 -4.81
CA PRO A 71 2.40 -10.28 -4.75
C PRO A 71 1.65 -8.98 -4.45
N VAL A 72 2.34 -8.08 -3.77
CA VAL A 72 1.86 -6.72 -3.48
C VAL A 72 2.77 -5.71 -4.16
N PHE A 73 2.24 -4.53 -4.44
CA PHE A 73 3.03 -3.42 -4.98
C PHE A 73 3.20 -2.38 -3.87
N VAL A 74 4.43 -2.25 -3.39
CA VAL A 74 4.79 -1.33 -2.31
C VAL A 74 5.40 -0.08 -2.93
N GLN A 75 4.94 1.08 -2.54
CA GLN A 75 5.46 2.33 -3.07
C GLN A 75 5.53 3.41 -2.00
N VAL A 76 6.45 4.34 -2.19
CA VAL A 76 6.56 5.54 -1.36
C VAL A 76 6.11 6.72 -2.20
N LEU A 77 5.14 7.44 -1.71
CA LEU A 77 4.57 8.62 -2.35
C LEU A 77 5.05 9.88 -1.63
N GLU A 78 5.35 10.92 -2.39
CA GLU A 78 5.80 12.20 -1.86
C GLU A 78 4.96 13.33 -2.44
N GLY A 79 4.59 14.27 -1.62
CA GLY A 79 3.84 15.44 -2.04
C GLY A 79 3.24 16.18 -0.87
N GLU A 80 2.58 17.31 -1.15
CA GLU A 80 1.85 18.05 -0.14
C GLU A 80 0.66 17.23 0.32
N GLU A 81 0.48 17.11 1.63
CA GLU A 81 -0.62 16.35 2.24
C GLU A 81 -0.70 14.90 1.73
N ALA A 82 0.47 14.27 1.50
CA ALA A 82 0.53 12.95 0.91
C ALA A 82 -0.27 11.91 1.69
N ILE A 83 -0.23 11.95 3.02
CA ILE A 83 -0.95 11.01 3.87
C ILE A 83 -2.46 11.13 3.65
N LEU A 84 -2.97 12.34 3.60
CA LEU A 84 -4.40 12.59 3.38
C LEU A 84 -4.83 12.19 1.97
N LYS A 85 -4.03 12.54 0.97
CA LYS A 85 -4.31 12.19 -0.43
C LYS A 85 -4.28 10.68 -0.65
N ASP A 86 -3.33 9.98 -0.02
CA ASP A 86 -3.25 8.53 -0.08
C ASP A 86 -4.54 7.90 0.50
N ARG A 87 -5.01 8.38 1.64
CA ARG A 87 -6.24 7.91 2.26
C ARG A 87 -7.47 8.10 1.37
N LYS A 88 -7.56 9.26 0.71
CA LYS A 88 -8.69 9.58 -0.17
C LYS A 88 -8.69 8.76 -1.45
N SER A 89 -7.53 8.32 -1.90
CA SER A 89 -7.35 7.61 -3.15
C SER A 89 -7.32 6.10 -2.99
N VAL A 90 -7.38 5.59 -1.76
CA VAL A 90 -7.44 4.15 -1.51
C VAL A 90 -8.77 3.60 -2.01
N VAL A 91 -8.70 2.59 -2.83
CA VAL A 91 -9.85 1.92 -3.40
C VAL A 91 -10.06 0.58 -2.74
#